data_4c15232de7c3890fa0ba331556630b34
#
_entry.id   4c15232de7c3890fa0ba331556630b34
#
_cell.length_a   1.000
_cell.length_b   1.000
_cell.length_c   1.000
_cell.angle_alpha   90.00
_cell.angle_beta   90.00
_cell.angle_gamma   90.00
#
_symmetry.space_group_name_H-M   'P 1'
#
loop_
_entity.id
_entity.type
_entity.pdbx_description
1 polymer ?
#
loop_
_entity_poly.entity_id
_entity_poly.type
_entity_poly.pdbx_seq_one_letter_code
_entity_poly.pdbx_strand_id
1 'polypeptide(L)'
;NPNFINLCLNENLSSEITLQPLKRFDLDAAIIFSDILMLPYGLNQKVEFEKGFGPKLGEVNIEEMSKLDEIDFVQKIHPVYKAIKKVSSSNIVKNKNKNTIGFVGAPWTLLVYIINQQSPKKNLKENFFKNDFLINRILLILEKFLKIHIKNQIDNGADVIQIFDSWAGLLEEKDLPNYIY
;
A
#
# COMPACT_ATOMS: atom_id res chain seq x y z
N ASN A 1 -7.65 17.46 -12.95
CA ASN A 1 -7.56 16.69 -11.71
C ASN A 1 -6.49 15.63 -11.90
N PRO A 2 -5.32 15.72 -11.27
CA PRO A 2 -4.35 14.65 -11.40
C PRO A 2 -4.97 13.36 -10.87
N ASN A 3 -4.85 12.28 -11.66
CA ASN A 3 -5.19 10.95 -11.20
C ASN A 3 -4.37 10.65 -9.94
N PHE A 4 -5.01 10.18 -8.86
CA PHE A 4 -4.37 9.96 -7.57
C PHE A 4 -3.21 8.94 -7.67
N ILE A 5 -3.38 7.89 -8.47
CA ILE A 5 -2.30 6.94 -8.76
C ILE A 5 -1.11 7.64 -9.40
N ASN A 6 -1.35 8.53 -10.36
CA ASN A 6 -0.27 9.29 -11.00
C ASN A 6 0.46 10.21 -10.02
N LEU A 7 -0.22 10.72 -8.98
CA LEU A 7 0.44 11.46 -7.90
C LEU A 7 1.38 10.56 -7.10
N CYS A 8 0.90 9.38 -6.68
CA CYS A 8 1.71 8.41 -5.95
C CYS A 8 2.92 7.93 -6.77
N LEU A 9 2.76 7.82 -8.10
CA LEU A 9 3.81 7.42 -9.02
C LEU A 9 4.69 8.59 -9.52
N ASN A 10 4.48 9.80 -9.03
CA ASN A 10 5.34 10.93 -9.32
C ASN A 10 6.24 11.23 -8.13
N GLU A 11 7.48 10.79 -8.19
CA GLU A 11 8.46 10.90 -7.11
C GLU A 11 8.70 12.35 -6.63
N ASN A 12 8.57 13.34 -7.52
CA ASN A 12 8.76 14.75 -7.18
C ASN A 12 7.54 15.30 -6.42
N LEU A 13 6.33 15.08 -6.94
CA LEU A 13 5.10 15.53 -6.31
C LEU A 13 4.86 14.81 -4.97
N SER A 14 5.03 13.50 -4.93
CA SER A 14 4.90 12.72 -3.70
C SER A 14 5.86 13.22 -2.61
N SER A 15 7.14 13.41 -2.94
CA SER A 15 8.12 13.94 -1.97
C SER A 15 7.81 15.37 -1.55
N GLU A 16 7.38 16.23 -2.47
CA GLU A 16 6.99 17.61 -2.14
C GLU A 16 5.80 17.64 -1.18
N ILE A 17 4.72 16.90 -1.50
CA ILE A 17 3.52 16.81 -0.63
C ILE A 17 3.90 16.29 0.75
N THR A 18 4.75 15.28 0.82
CA THR A 18 5.27 14.71 2.08
C THR A 18 6.00 15.75 2.93
N LEU A 19 6.81 16.61 2.32
CA LEU A 19 7.61 17.59 3.03
C LEU A 19 6.83 18.87 3.40
N GLN A 20 5.70 19.15 2.79
CA GLN A 20 4.91 20.36 3.07
C GLN A 20 4.49 20.49 4.54
N PRO A 21 3.94 19.44 5.21
CA PRO A 21 3.61 19.54 6.64
C PRO A 21 4.83 19.82 7.51
N LEU A 22 5.98 19.23 7.23
CA LEU A 22 7.22 19.43 8.00
C LEU A 22 7.78 20.87 7.87
N LYS A 23 7.47 21.54 6.76
CA LYS A 23 7.84 22.95 6.56
C LYS A 23 6.97 23.90 7.40
N ARG A 24 5.72 23.49 7.67
CA ARG A 24 4.71 24.33 8.31
C ARG A 24 4.54 24.06 9.81
N PHE A 25 4.80 22.81 10.21
CA PHE A 25 4.57 22.33 11.57
C PHE A 25 5.82 21.63 12.09
N ASP A 26 6.02 21.66 13.40
CA ASP A 26 7.10 20.93 14.06
C ASP A 26 6.66 19.49 14.34
N LEU A 27 6.69 18.65 13.31
CA LEU A 27 6.36 17.23 13.37
C LEU A 27 7.63 16.41 13.55
N ASP A 28 7.54 15.27 14.24
CA ASP A 28 8.68 14.39 14.53
C ASP A 28 9.08 13.53 13.31
N ALA A 29 8.14 13.29 12.40
CA ALA A 29 8.38 12.41 11.25
C ALA A 29 7.65 12.85 9.98
N ALA A 30 8.19 12.43 8.84
CA ALA A 30 7.58 12.55 7.52
C ALA A 30 6.90 11.23 7.15
N ILE A 31 5.58 11.22 7.03
CA ILE A 31 4.85 10.07 6.48
C ILE A 31 4.79 10.23 4.97
N ILE A 32 5.33 9.25 4.24
CA ILE A 32 5.36 9.32 2.77
C ILE A 32 3.95 9.46 2.17
N PHE A 33 3.77 10.39 1.25
CA PHE A 33 2.55 10.48 0.47
C PHE A 33 2.50 9.35 -0.55
N SER A 34 1.67 8.35 -0.29
CA SER A 34 1.44 7.16 -1.11
C SER A 34 0.07 6.56 -0.78
N ASP A 35 -0.18 5.33 -1.21
CA ASP A 35 -1.38 4.56 -0.86
C ASP A 35 -1.04 3.09 -0.64
N ILE A 36 -1.78 2.41 0.26
CA ILE A 36 -1.62 0.98 0.49
C ILE A 36 -1.95 0.15 -0.75
N LEU A 37 -2.78 0.69 -1.66
CA LEU A 37 -3.16 0.04 -2.91
C LEU A 37 -2.09 0.11 -4.00
N MET A 38 -0.93 0.74 -3.71
CA MET A 38 0.23 0.62 -4.59
C MET A 38 0.70 -0.83 -4.71
N LEU A 39 0.46 -1.67 -3.70
CA LEU A 39 0.79 -3.08 -3.79
C LEU A 39 -0.09 -3.83 -4.79
N PRO A 40 -1.45 -3.86 -4.70
CA PRO A 40 -2.27 -4.47 -5.74
C PRO A 40 -2.08 -3.83 -7.12
N TYR A 41 -1.82 -2.52 -7.20
CA TYR A 41 -1.43 -1.87 -8.47
C TYR A 41 -0.13 -2.46 -9.02
N GLY A 42 0.88 -2.63 -8.19
CA GLY A 42 2.14 -3.31 -8.55
C GLY A 42 1.93 -4.74 -9.05
N LEU A 43 0.95 -5.45 -8.47
CA LEU A 43 0.52 -6.79 -8.86
C LEU A 43 -0.35 -6.86 -10.12
N ASN A 44 -0.41 -5.80 -10.92
CA ASN A 44 -1.17 -5.67 -12.16
C ASN A 44 -2.70 -5.59 -11.99
N GLN A 45 -3.22 -5.52 -10.77
CA GLN A 45 -4.63 -5.22 -10.60
C GLN A 45 -4.90 -3.75 -10.95
N LYS A 46 -5.95 -3.50 -11.72
CA LYS A 46 -6.38 -2.13 -12.03
C LYS A 46 -6.82 -1.44 -10.73
N VAL A 47 -6.29 -0.24 -10.46
CA VAL A 47 -6.66 0.58 -9.30
C VAL A 47 -6.99 1.98 -9.80
N GLU A 48 -8.18 2.45 -9.47
CA GLU A 48 -8.67 3.79 -9.80
C GLU A 48 -9.27 4.44 -8.56
N PHE A 49 -9.30 5.76 -8.52
CA PHE A 49 -9.95 6.53 -7.45
C PHE A 49 -11.06 7.39 -8.04
N GLU A 50 -12.30 7.09 -7.65
CA GLU A 50 -13.47 7.85 -8.07
C GLU A 50 -13.82 8.92 -7.02
N LYS A 51 -14.04 10.16 -7.50
CA LYS A 51 -14.39 11.28 -6.61
C LYS A 51 -15.69 10.99 -5.85
N GLY A 52 -15.61 11.02 -4.51
CA GLY A 52 -16.76 10.77 -3.62
C GLY A 52 -17.06 9.29 -3.35
N PHE A 53 -16.40 8.36 -4.05
CA PHE A 53 -16.59 6.92 -3.84
C PHE A 53 -15.37 6.23 -3.25
N GLY A 54 -14.18 6.75 -3.49
CA GLY A 54 -12.92 6.17 -3.03
C GLY A 54 -12.29 5.21 -4.05
N PRO A 55 -11.50 4.23 -3.58
CA PRO A 55 -10.80 3.30 -4.45
C PRO A 55 -11.75 2.29 -5.10
N LYS A 56 -11.46 1.99 -6.38
CA LYS A 56 -12.12 0.96 -7.18
C LYS A 56 -11.04 0.11 -7.84
N LEU A 57 -11.12 -1.19 -7.61
CA LEU A 57 -10.19 -2.16 -8.17
C LEU A 57 -10.87 -2.98 -9.27
N GLY A 58 -10.09 -3.35 -10.28
CA GLY A 58 -10.53 -4.29 -11.32
C GLY A 58 -10.66 -5.72 -10.79
N GLU A 59 -11.11 -6.61 -11.64
CA GLU A 59 -11.15 -8.04 -11.33
C GLU A 59 -9.76 -8.57 -11.01
N VAL A 60 -9.71 -9.53 -10.08
CA VAL A 60 -8.47 -10.20 -9.72
C VAL A 60 -8.11 -11.24 -10.78
N ASN A 61 -6.91 -11.12 -11.35
CA ASN A 61 -6.34 -12.12 -12.23
C ASN A 61 -5.22 -12.86 -11.49
N ILE A 62 -5.60 -13.93 -10.77
CA ILE A 62 -4.67 -14.70 -9.94
C ILE A 62 -3.56 -15.37 -10.75
N GLU A 63 -3.83 -15.76 -12.00
CA GLU A 63 -2.84 -16.36 -12.88
C GLU A 63 -1.74 -15.35 -13.25
N GLU A 64 -2.13 -14.13 -13.59
CA GLU A 64 -1.20 -13.05 -13.90
C GLU A 64 -0.39 -12.64 -12.67
N MET A 65 -1.06 -12.44 -11.53
CA MET A 65 -0.38 -12.11 -10.26
C MET A 65 0.63 -13.17 -9.84
N SER A 66 0.31 -14.46 -10.02
CA SER A 66 1.19 -15.59 -9.64
C SER A 66 2.45 -15.68 -10.50
N LYS A 67 2.38 -15.23 -11.74
CA LYS A 67 3.49 -15.27 -12.70
C LYS A 67 4.35 -14.01 -12.68
N LEU A 68 3.93 -12.99 -11.92
CA LEU A 68 4.63 -11.71 -11.90
C LEU A 68 6.04 -11.88 -11.31
N ASP A 69 7.02 -11.35 -12.03
CA ASP A 69 8.40 -11.28 -11.59
C ASP A 69 8.59 -10.17 -10.55
N GLU A 70 9.53 -10.36 -9.63
CA GLU A 70 9.85 -9.38 -8.59
C GLU A 70 10.40 -8.08 -9.17
N ILE A 71 11.20 -8.19 -10.24
CA ILE A 71 11.80 -7.03 -10.91
C ILE A 71 10.70 -6.18 -11.53
N ASP A 72 9.76 -6.79 -12.23
CA ASP A 72 8.64 -6.09 -12.87
C ASP A 72 7.76 -5.39 -11.84
N PHE A 73 7.45 -6.08 -10.72
CA PHE A 73 6.73 -5.48 -9.60
C PHE A 73 7.45 -4.24 -9.05
N VAL A 74 8.74 -4.38 -8.74
CA VAL A 74 9.54 -3.28 -8.18
C VAL A 74 9.64 -2.12 -9.17
N GLN A 75 9.86 -2.40 -10.46
CA GLN A 75 9.94 -1.36 -11.48
C GLN A 75 8.63 -0.57 -11.60
N LYS A 76 7.50 -1.25 -11.53
CA LYS A 76 6.17 -0.63 -11.68
C LYS A 76 5.86 0.40 -10.59
N ILE A 77 6.29 0.14 -9.36
CA ILE A 77 6.07 1.05 -8.22
C ILE A 77 7.36 1.75 -7.74
N HIS A 78 8.44 1.66 -8.52
CA HIS A 78 9.72 2.29 -8.22
C HIS A 78 9.64 3.79 -7.88
N PRO A 79 8.75 4.59 -8.49
CA PRO A 79 8.62 6.00 -8.11
C PRO A 79 8.26 6.22 -6.62
N VAL A 80 7.54 5.28 -5.98
CA VAL A 80 7.26 5.32 -4.54
C VAL A 80 8.57 5.25 -3.74
N TYR A 81 9.46 4.33 -4.10
CA TYR A 81 10.75 4.17 -3.43
C TYR A 81 11.66 5.38 -3.64
N LYS A 82 11.66 5.94 -4.87
CA LYS A 82 12.38 7.18 -5.15
C LYS A 82 11.86 8.38 -4.35
N ALA A 83 10.55 8.47 -4.14
CA ALA A 83 9.97 9.51 -3.30
C ALA A 83 10.45 9.38 -1.86
N ILE A 84 10.48 8.17 -1.29
CA ILE A 84 11.04 7.90 0.05
C ILE A 84 12.52 8.36 0.10
N LYS A 85 13.32 7.98 -0.89
CA LYS A 85 14.72 8.38 -0.97
C LYS A 85 14.92 9.89 -0.98
N LYS A 86 14.09 10.61 -1.74
CA LYS A 86 14.12 12.09 -1.78
C LYS A 86 13.74 12.72 -0.44
N VAL A 87 12.71 12.18 0.23
CA VAL A 87 12.25 12.65 1.55
C VAL A 87 13.35 12.42 2.59
N SER A 88 13.84 11.19 2.74
CA SER A 88 14.85 10.82 3.72
C SER A 88 16.18 11.56 3.52
N SER A 89 16.49 11.91 2.27
CA SER A 89 17.71 12.67 1.92
C SER A 89 17.54 14.18 2.04
N SER A 90 16.34 14.68 2.29
CA SER A 90 16.06 16.12 2.34
C SER A 90 16.73 16.80 3.54
N ASN A 91 17.12 18.06 3.37
CA ASN A 91 17.70 18.85 4.45
C ASN A 91 16.76 19.00 5.66
N ILE A 92 15.44 19.03 5.42
CA ILE A 92 14.43 19.15 6.50
C ILE A 92 14.45 17.91 7.39
N VAL A 93 14.55 16.74 6.81
CA VAL A 93 14.60 15.47 7.56
C VAL A 93 15.96 15.31 8.24
N LYS A 94 17.06 15.44 7.49
CA LYS A 94 18.42 15.24 8.01
C LYS A 94 18.83 16.26 9.07
N ASN A 95 18.66 17.54 8.79
CA ASN A 95 19.18 18.58 9.70
C ASN A 95 18.37 18.72 10.98
N LYS A 96 17.10 18.28 10.97
CA LYS A 96 16.24 18.29 12.15
C LYS A 96 16.11 16.92 12.82
N ASN A 97 16.91 15.94 12.38
CA ASN A 97 16.90 14.57 12.91
C ASN A 97 15.49 13.95 12.99
N LYS A 98 14.72 14.12 11.90
CA LYS A 98 13.34 13.60 11.80
C LYS A 98 13.34 12.25 11.08
N ASN A 99 12.40 11.41 11.43
CA ASN A 99 12.25 10.09 10.81
C ASN A 99 11.39 10.15 9.55
N THR A 100 11.61 9.18 8.65
CA THR A 100 10.76 8.94 7.49
C THR A 100 9.95 7.67 7.74
N ILE A 101 8.63 7.78 7.67
CA ILE A 101 7.69 6.67 7.86
C ILE A 101 7.19 6.23 6.49
N GLY A 102 7.55 5.01 6.10
CA GLY A 102 6.89 4.26 5.04
C GLY A 102 5.70 3.47 5.58
N PHE A 103 4.87 2.93 4.70
CA PHE A 103 3.75 2.12 5.15
C PHE A 103 3.28 1.11 4.11
N VAL A 104 2.53 0.12 4.59
CA VAL A 104 1.84 -0.89 3.78
C VAL A 104 0.46 -1.19 4.37
N GLY A 105 -0.43 -1.73 3.55
CA GLY A 105 -1.63 -2.39 4.07
C GLY A 105 -1.29 -3.76 4.63
N ALA A 106 -1.94 -4.17 5.72
CA ALA A 106 -1.86 -5.53 6.24
C ALA A 106 -2.43 -6.53 5.23
N PRO A 107 -1.99 -7.80 5.25
CA PRO A 107 -2.46 -8.83 4.32
C PRO A 107 -3.98 -8.93 4.26
N TRP A 108 -4.66 -8.93 5.41
CA TRP A 108 -6.11 -8.96 5.49
C TRP A 108 -6.76 -7.74 4.83
N THR A 109 -6.32 -6.54 5.18
CA THR A 109 -6.85 -5.30 4.58
C THR A 109 -6.67 -5.28 3.06
N LEU A 110 -5.52 -5.71 2.54
CA LEU A 110 -5.27 -5.80 1.11
C LEU A 110 -6.14 -6.88 0.44
N LEU A 111 -6.29 -8.05 1.06
CA LEU A 111 -7.18 -9.11 0.59
C LEU A 111 -8.63 -8.59 0.44
N VAL A 112 -9.10 -7.84 1.45
CA VAL A 112 -10.43 -7.23 1.41
C VAL A 112 -10.59 -6.31 0.21
N TYR A 113 -9.64 -5.41 -0.05
CA TYR A 113 -9.70 -4.53 -1.22
C TYR A 113 -9.64 -5.30 -2.54
N ILE A 114 -8.75 -6.29 -2.65
CA ILE A 114 -8.55 -7.09 -3.87
C ILE A 114 -9.84 -7.84 -4.25
N ILE A 115 -10.49 -8.51 -3.30
CA ILE A 115 -11.69 -9.32 -3.56
C ILE A 115 -12.95 -8.44 -3.64
N ASN A 116 -13.08 -7.47 -2.75
CA ASN A 116 -14.24 -6.56 -2.74
C ASN A 116 -14.23 -5.58 -3.91
N GLN A 117 -13.05 -5.33 -4.50
CA GLN A 117 -12.84 -4.37 -5.58
C GLN A 117 -13.17 -2.91 -5.22
N GLN A 118 -13.48 -2.66 -3.98
CA GLN A 118 -13.78 -1.33 -3.42
C GLN A 118 -13.69 -1.36 -1.90
N SER A 119 -13.76 -0.19 -1.27
CA SER A 119 -13.93 -0.12 0.18
C SER A 119 -15.20 -0.88 0.61
N PRO A 120 -15.11 -1.79 1.58
CA PRO A 120 -16.27 -2.60 2.03
C PRO A 120 -17.31 -1.79 2.78
N LYS A 121 -17.01 -0.53 3.13
CA LYS A 121 -17.85 0.32 3.99
C LYS A 121 -18.14 -0.33 5.35
N LYS A 122 -19.15 -1.20 5.43
CA LYS A 122 -19.52 -1.89 6.68
C LYS A 122 -19.52 -3.42 6.56
N ASN A 123 -19.58 -3.96 5.34
CA ASN A 123 -19.72 -5.40 5.12
C ASN A 123 -18.84 -5.88 3.98
N LEU A 124 -18.32 -7.10 4.12
CA LEU A 124 -17.69 -7.83 3.02
C LEU A 124 -18.73 -8.25 1.99
N LYS A 125 -18.31 -8.53 0.75
CA LYS A 125 -19.19 -9.16 -0.25
C LYS A 125 -19.77 -10.45 0.30
N GLU A 126 -21.04 -10.72 0.00
CA GLU A 126 -21.78 -11.90 0.47
C GLU A 126 -21.05 -13.24 0.23
N ASN A 127 -20.25 -13.29 -0.83
CA ASN A 127 -19.51 -14.48 -1.23
C ASN A 127 -18.02 -14.41 -0.91
N PHE A 128 -17.58 -13.49 -0.02
CA PHE A 128 -16.16 -13.25 0.25
C PHE A 128 -15.42 -14.54 0.62
N PHE A 129 -15.94 -15.31 1.56
CA PHE A 129 -15.33 -16.55 2.06
C PHE A 129 -15.68 -17.81 1.26
N LYS A 130 -16.40 -17.71 0.14
CA LYS A 130 -16.84 -18.91 -0.63
C LYS A 130 -15.71 -19.59 -1.41
N ASN A 131 -14.57 -18.94 -1.59
CA ASN A 131 -13.46 -19.48 -2.37
C ASN A 131 -12.15 -19.45 -1.58
N ASP A 132 -12.02 -20.39 -0.65
CA ASP A 132 -10.82 -20.52 0.19
C ASP A 132 -9.54 -20.72 -0.63
N PHE A 133 -9.62 -21.41 -1.75
CA PHE A 133 -8.48 -21.60 -2.63
C PHE A 133 -7.97 -20.26 -3.20
N LEU A 134 -8.87 -19.41 -3.66
CA LEU A 134 -8.52 -18.08 -4.16
C LEU A 134 -7.93 -17.21 -3.05
N ILE A 135 -8.57 -17.19 -1.88
CA ILE A 135 -8.11 -16.44 -0.71
C ILE A 135 -6.69 -16.84 -0.35
N ASN A 136 -6.43 -18.14 -0.18
CA ASN A 136 -5.12 -18.64 0.20
C ASN A 136 -4.05 -18.32 -0.85
N ARG A 137 -4.37 -18.41 -2.14
CA ARG A 137 -3.43 -18.01 -3.20
C ARG A 137 -3.12 -16.52 -3.16
N ILE A 138 -4.11 -15.66 -2.95
CA ILE A 138 -3.88 -14.22 -2.82
C ILE A 138 -3.00 -13.92 -1.60
N LEU A 139 -3.28 -14.54 -0.45
CA LEU A 139 -2.48 -14.34 0.77
C LEU A 139 -1.01 -14.73 0.57
N LEU A 140 -0.72 -15.84 -0.10
CA LEU A 140 0.66 -16.25 -0.42
C LEU A 140 1.37 -15.22 -1.33
N ILE A 141 0.66 -14.69 -2.32
CA ILE A 141 1.19 -13.63 -3.20
C ILE A 141 1.43 -12.35 -2.39
N LEU A 142 0.48 -11.95 -1.54
CA LEU A 142 0.61 -10.78 -0.68
C LEU A 142 1.80 -10.92 0.27
N GLU A 143 1.98 -12.08 0.91
CA GLU A 143 3.12 -12.33 1.78
C GLU A 143 4.45 -12.11 1.05
N LYS A 144 4.61 -12.67 -0.15
CA LYS A 144 5.81 -12.49 -0.95
C LYS A 144 6.06 -11.02 -1.27
N PHE A 145 5.08 -10.35 -1.88
CA PHE A 145 5.28 -9.01 -2.42
C PHE A 145 5.24 -7.91 -1.34
N LEU A 146 4.58 -8.13 -0.19
CA LEU A 146 4.69 -7.26 0.98
C LEU A 146 6.12 -7.23 1.52
N LYS A 147 6.77 -8.39 1.66
CA LYS A 147 8.17 -8.47 2.09
C LYS A 147 9.09 -7.68 1.15
N ILE A 148 8.89 -7.82 -0.16
CA ILE A 148 9.65 -7.08 -1.17
C ILE A 148 9.39 -5.58 -1.06
N HIS A 149 8.12 -5.17 -0.93
CA HIS A 149 7.72 -3.78 -0.85
C HIS A 149 8.24 -3.10 0.42
N ILE A 150 8.16 -3.78 1.57
CA ILE A 150 8.72 -3.30 2.86
C ILE A 150 10.24 -3.14 2.74
N LYS A 151 10.93 -4.18 2.23
CA LYS A 151 12.37 -4.14 2.06
C LYS A 151 12.80 -2.95 1.19
N ASN A 152 12.14 -2.73 0.05
CA ASN A 152 12.46 -1.62 -0.83
C ASN A 152 12.20 -0.25 -0.19
N GLN A 153 11.17 -0.10 0.65
CA GLN A 153 10.95 1.13 1.40
C GLN A 153 12.10 1.39 2.39
N ILE A 154 12.53 0.37 3.14
CA ILE A 154 13.65 0.46 4.09
C ILE A 154 14.96 0.79 3.36
N ASP A 155 15.28 0.06 2.29
CA ASP A 155 16.50 0.26 1.50
C ASP A 155 16.57 1.67 0.89
N ASN A 156 15.43 2.33 0.72
CA ASN A 156 15.35 3.70 0.23
C ASN A 156 15.19 4.76 1.33
N GLY A 157 15.31 4.38 2.60
CA GLY A 157 15.46 5.30 3.72
C GLY A 157 14.19 5.54 4.53
N ALA A 158 13.25 4.60 4.54
CA ALA A 158 12.22 4.57 5.55
C ALA A 158 12.82 4.06 6.87
N ASP A 159 12.72 4.84 7.94
CA ASP A 159 13.18 4.47 9.28
C ASP A 159 12.16 3.59 10.01
N VAL A 160 10.89 3.78 9.68
CA VAL A 160 9.76 3.05 10.26
C VAL A 160 8.82 2.60 9.15
N ILE A 161 8.25 1.41 9.29
CA ILE A 161 7.17 0.92 8.44
C ILE A 161 5.90 0.76 9.27
N GLN A 162 4.87 1.54 8.95
CA GLN A 162 3.55 1.40 9.53
C GLN A 162 2.74 0.36 8.74
N ILE A 163 2.19 -0.63 9.43
CA ILE A 163 1.27 -1.60 8.83
C ILE A 163 -0.16 -1.18 9.18
N PHE A 164 -0.98 -0.91 8.17
CA PHE A 164 -2.39 -0.51 8.33
C PHE A 164 -3.32 -1.71 8.15
N ASP A 165 -4.03 -2.08 9.20
CA ASP A 165 -5.07 -3.09 9.13
C ASP A 165 -6.47 -2.50 9.38
N SER A 166 -6.86 -1.61 8.49
CA SER A 166 -8.09 -0.81 8.60
C SER A 166 -9.37 -1.64 8.60
N TRP A 167 -9.32 -2.87 8.08
CA TRP A 167 -10.48 -3.75 7.95
C TRP A 167 -10.46 -4.95 8.92
N ALA A 168 -9.53 -4.98 9.88
CA ALA A 168 -9.49 -6.02 10.91
C ALA A 168 -10.82 -6.19 11.66
N GLY A 169 -11.50 -5.08 11.94
CA GLY A 169 -12.81 -5.07 12.60
C GLY A 169 -13.98 -5.69 11.80
N LEU A 170 -13.74 -6.12 10.56
CA LEU A 170 -14.74 -6.88 9.77
C LEU A 170 -14.64 -8.39 9.97
N LEU A 171 -13.60 -8.88 10.68
CA LEU A 171 -13.44 -10.27 11.04
C LEU A 171 -14.25 -10.60 12.30
N GLU A 172 -14.86 -11.78 12.31
CA GLU A 172 -15.37 -12.36 13.54
C GLU A 172 -14.21 -12.89 14.39
N GLU A 173 -14.36 -12.93 15.71
CA GLU A 173 -13.31 -13.37 16.63
C GLU A 173 -12.70 -14.75 16.28
N LYS A 174 -13.56 -15.67 15.81
CA LYS A 174 -13.13 -17.02 15.37
C LYS A 174 -12.18 -17.02 14.16
N ASP A 175 -12.20 -15.97 13.35
CA ASP A 175 -11.41 -15.86 12.11
C ASP A 175 -10.10 -15.11 12.32
N LEU A 176 -9.94 -14.38 13.42
CA LEU A 176 -8.72 -13.63 13.74
C LEU A 176 -7.43 -14.47 13.66
N PRO A 177 -7.38 -15.72 14.22
CA PRO A 177 -6.18 -16.54 14.15
C PRO A 177 -5.74 -16.90 12.71
N ASN A 178 -6.68 -16.92 11.77
CA ASN A 178 -6.40 -17.30 10.39
C ASN A 178 -5.91 -16.14 9.52
N TYR A 179 -6.21 -14.90 9.90
CA TYR A 179 -5.97 -13.74 9.04
C TYR A 179 -5.12 -12.62 9.68
N ILE A 180 -4.97 -12.62 11.01
CA ILE A 180 -4.27 -11.54 11.73
C ILE A 180 -3.07 -12.07 12.53
N TYR A 181 -3.14 -13.29 13.10
CA TYR A 181 -2.11 -13.84 14.00
C TYR A 181 -1.21 -14.87 13.33
#